data_4de1ee66a284a5c18ef8c0afba6ad592
#
_entry.id   4de1ee66a284a5c18ef8c0afba6ad592
#
_cell.length_a   1.000
_cell.length_b   1.000
_cell.length_c   1.000
_cell.angle_alpha   90.00
_cell.angle_beta   90.00
_cell.angle_gamma   90.00
#
_symmetry.space_group_name_H-M   'P 1'
#
loop_
_entity.id
_entity.type
_entity.pdbx_description
1 polymer ?
#
loop_
_entity_poly.entity_id
_entity_poly.type
_entity_poly.pdbx_seq_one_letter_code
_entity_poly.pdbx_strand_id
1 'polypeptide(L)'
;MSMELTEKCKEIRKQLIEVVSKNGGHLGPNLGVVELTVCLNEVFNFKEDIVLFDVGHQAYVYKILTDRDDKFHTIRTRGGLSPFLDPSESTYDHFISGHAGTALAAGVGFATANPDKKVVVIVGDASISNGHSLEALNYIGYKKLDNILVIVNDNDMSIGENVGFISKFLKRVISSGKYQNFREDVKTFINRIKANRLKNTLERMERSLKGYVTPFYALESLGFRFFNISEGNNIEKLLPMFRKVKDLKGPIILLVKTEKGKGYCFAEENKEKFHGIAPFNIETGNTYKSSVSYSEIFGNKILDLAREDTEIYTLSAAMIKGTGLDKFSKEFPDRCIDTGIAEGFAVTFAAGLARSQKKPYVCIYSTFIQRAISQLIHDISIQNLPVRFIIDRSGIVGEDGKTHNGIYDLSFFLTIQNFTVLCPTTAKELEEALELSKDFNSGPLVIRIPRDSVFNIEDDRPLEIGRWKEIKKGSKNLFIATGTMLKIILEIHKELKNRGIDATIVSAASVKPLDENYLLNYIKEYDNIFVLEENYVKNSFATSILEFLNDNGINKLIHRIALDSAIIPHGKRDELLAEERLKGESLIERIEEFIYGRKK
;
A
#
# COMPACT_ATOMS: atom_id res chain seq x y z
N MET A 1 33.24 13.40 -16.91
CA MET A 1 31.77 13.20 -16.88
C MET A 1 31.38 11.75 -16.60
N SER A 2 31.63 10.73 -17.46
CA SER A 2 31.20 9.34 -17.15
C SER A 2 31.87 8.76 -15.90
N MET A 3 33.17 8.96 -15.69
CA MET A 3 33.88 8.53 -14.48
C MET A 3 33.39 9.23 -13.20
N GLU A 4 33.12 10.51 -13.26
CA GLU A 4 32.62 11.31 -12.15
C GLU A 4 31.20 10.86 -11.74
N LEU A 5 30.31 10.65 -12.72
CA LEU A 5 28.97 10.12 -12.46
C LEU A 5 29.01 8.69 -11.88
N THR A 6 29.96 7.87 -12.31
CA THR A 6 30.16 6.52 -11.77
C THR A 6 30.55 6.58 -10.30
N GLU A 7 31.46 7.49 -9.92
CA GLU A 7 31.85 7.65 -8.53
C GLU A 7 30.69 8.17 -7.68
N LYS A 8 29.97 9.19 -8.15
CA LYS A 8 28.74 9.66 -7.51
C LYS A 8 27.71 8.55 -7.28
N CYS A 9 27.53 7.64 -8.24
CA CYS A 9 26.65 6.47 -8.05
C CYS A 9 27.12 5.54 -6.94
N LYS A 10 28.43 5.34 -6.77
CA LYS A 10 28.98 4.51 -5.69
C LYS A 10 28.76 5.16 -4.32
N GLU A 11 29.01 6.46 -4.21
CA GLU A 11 28.77 7.22 -2.97
C GLU A 11 27.31 7.16 -2.55
N ILE A 12 26.39 7.41 -3.48
CA ILE A 12 24.93 7.31 -3.22
C ILE A 12 24.55 5.89 -2.76
N ARG A 13 25.08 4.83 -3.39
CA ARG A 13 24.79 3.45 -2.96
C ARG A 13 25.27 3.19 -1.54
N LYS A 14 26.47 3.61 -1.20
CA LYS A 14 27.02 3.47 0.15
C LYS A 14 26.11 4.14 1.17
N GLN A 15 25.71 5.38 0.91
CA GLN A 15 24.82 6.16 1.75
C GLN A 15 23.44 5.49 1.91
N LEU A 16 22.84 4.99 0.81
CA LEU A 16 21.58 4.24 0.86
C LEU A 16 21.66 3.01 1.78
N ILE A 17 22.73 2.22 1.67
CA ILE A 17 22.92 1.02 2.49
C ILE A 17 23.09 1.40 3.96
N GLU A 18 23.94 2.40 4.26
CA GLU A 18 24.22 2.85 5.62
C GLU A 18 22.97 3.45 6.31
N VAL A 19 22.19 4.25 5.61
CA VAL A 19 21.00 4.89 6.18
C VAL A 19 19.85 3.89 6.34
N VAL A 20 19.55 3.12 5.28
CA VAL A 20 18.44 2.16 5.32
C VAL A 20 18.71 0.99 6.27
N SER A 21 19.98 0.62 6.51
CA SER A 21 20.29 -0.39 7.51
C SER A 21 19.87 0.01 8.94
N LYS A 22 19.84 1.31 9.22
CA LYS A 22 19.47 1.88 10.53
C LYS A 22 17.98 2.19 10.64
N ASN A 23 17.40 2.78 9.58
CA ASN A 23 16.03 3.32 9.60
C ASN A 23 15.01 2.36 9.00
N GLY A 24 15.46 1.31 8.31
CA GLY A 24 14.60 0.52 7.42
C GLY A 24 14.20 1.28 6.16
N GLY A 25 13.48 0.63 5.26
CA GLY A 25 12.95 1.28 4.05
C GLY A 25 13.13 0.46 2.78
N HIS A 26 12.97 1.11 1.62
CA HIS A 26 12.92 0.47 0.31
C HIS A 26 14.33 0.39 -0.32
N LEU A 27 15.23 -0.46 0.24
CA LEU A 27 16.63 -0.51 -0.20
C LEU A 27 16.78 -1.04 -1.63
N GLY A 28 16.26 -2.22 -1.91
CA GLY A 28 16.45 -2.88 -3.21
C GLY A 28 15.97 -2.06 -4.41
N PRO A 29 14.75 -1.46 -4.37
CA PRO A 29 14.27 -0.59 -5.43
C PRO A 29 15.17 0.62 -5.68
N ASN A 30 15.67 1.26 -4.62
CA ASN A 30 16.53 2.45 -4.75
C ASN A 30 17.92 2.12 -5.27
N LEU A 31 18.52 1.02 -4.84
CA LEU A 31 19.79 0.54 -5.38
C LEU A 31 19.72 0.26 -6.88
N GLY A 32 18.55 -0.23 -7.35
CA GLY A 32 18.32 -0.53 -8.77
C GLY A 32 18.27 0.71 -9.67
N VAL A 33 17.88 1.87 -9.15
CA VAL A 33 17.64 3.09 -9.95
C VAL A 33 18.68 4.20 -9.76
N VAL A 34 19.82 3.90 -9.16
CA VAL A 34 20.86 4.92 -8.89
C VAL A 34 21.34 5.56 -10.19
N GLU A 35 21.84 4.78 -11.15
CA GLU A 35 22.32 5.29 -12.43
C GLU A 35 21.21 5.96 -13.23
N LEU A 36 20.01 5.38 -13.22
CA LEU A 36 18.84 5.94 -13.90
C LEU A 36 18.55 7.35 -13.39
N THR A 37 18.47 7.54 -12.06
CA THR A 37 18.11 8.83 -11.47
C THR A 37 19.24 9.86 -11.60
N VAL A 38 20.50 9.43 -11.44
CA VAL A 38 21.66 10.32 -11.66
C VAL A 38 21.73 10.80 -13.11
N CYS A 39 21.53 9.90 -14.08
CA CYS A 39 21.51 10.28 -15.50
C CYS A 39 20.30 11.16 -15.87
N LEU A 40 19.15 10.96 -15.21
CA LEU A 40 18.00 11.87 -15.38
C LEU A 40 18.34 13.28 -14.90
N ASN A 41 18.95 13.42 -13.72
CA ASN A 41 19.33 14.72 -13.17
C ASN A 41 20.38 15.45 -14.04
N GLU A 42 21.24 14.70 -14.74
CA GLU A 42 22.23 15.26 -15.67
C GLU A 42 21.57 15.81 -16.95
N VAL A 43 20.46 15.24 -17.37
CA VAL A 43 19.81 15.58 -18.63
C VAL A 43 18.62 16.50 -18.44
N PHE A 44 17.77 16.25 -17.45
CA PHE A 44 16.57 17.03 -17.16
C PHE A 44 16.83 18.02 -16.03
N ASN A 45 16.28 19.22 -16.15
CA ASN A 45 16.38 20.21 -15.08
C ASN A 45 15.25 20.01 -14.07
N PHE A 46 15.53 19.35 -12.94
CA PHE A 46 14.53 19.05 -11.91
C PHE A 46 13.89 20.30 -11.27
N LYS A 47 14.43 21.50 -11.47
CA LYS A 47 13.81 22.77 -11.03
C LYS A 47 12.72 23.26 -12.00
N GLU A 48 12.82 22.91 -13.27
CA GLU A 48 11.93 23.38 -14.33
C GLU A 48 11.03 22.28 -14.85
N ASP A 49 11.61 21.08 -15.08
CA ASP A 49 10.88 19.89 -15.54
C ASP A 49 10.11 19.23 -14.37
N ILE A 50 8.99 18.62 -14.69
CA ILE A 50 8.15 17.95 -13.69
C ILE A 50 8.51 16.46 -13.65
N VAL A 51 9.03 15.99 -12.52
CA VAL A 51 9.40 14.58 -12.32
C VAL A 51 8.49 13.94 -11.29
N LEU A 52 7.86 12.82 -11.69
CA LEU A 52 6.91 12.07 -10.86
C LEU A 52 7.38 10.63 -10.72
N PHE A 53 7.28 10.09 -9.51
CA PHE A 53 7.56 8.69 -9.22
C PHE A 53 6.28 7.98 -8.80
N ASP A 54 5.92 6.93 -9.51
CA ASP A 54 4.78 6.10 -9.11
C ASP A 54 5.14 5.27 -7.87
N VAL A 55 4.24 5.19 -6.91
CA VAL A 55 4.49 4.74 -5.54
C VAL A 55 5.50 5.62 -4.80
N GLY A 56 6.60 6.01 -5.42
CA GLY A 56 7.68 6.78 -4.81
C GLY A 56 8.64 5.99 -3.91
N HIS A 57 8.48 4.68 -3.83
CA HIS A 57 9.37 3.78 -3.07
C HIS A 57 10.80 3.71 -3.62
N GLN A 58 11.03 4.20 -4.83
CA GLN A 58 12.33 4.28 -5.51
C GLN A 58 12.83 5.73 -5.68
N ALA A 59 12.35 6.66 -4.84
CA ALA A 59 12.66 8.09 -4.95
C ALA A 59 13.76 8.59 -3.98
N TYR A 60 14.45 7.69 -3.25
CA TYR A 60 15.48 8.12 -2.29
C TYR A 60 16.67 8.81 -3.00
N VAL A 61 17.09 8.25 -4.14
CA VAL A 61 18.15 8.88 -4.97
C VAL A 61 17.73 10.27 -5.45
N TYR A 62 16.46 10.44 -5.84
CA TYR A 62 15.92 11.74 -6.22
C TYR A 62 15.96 12.74 -5.06
N LYS A 63 15.62 12.32 -3.84
CA LYS A 63 15.73 13.16 -2.64
C LYS A 63 17.17 13.60 -2.38
N ILE A 64 18.14 12.70 -2.48
CA ILE A 64 19.58 13.01 -2.33
C ILE A 64 20.01 14.05 -3.37
N LEU A 65 19.54 13.93 -4.62
CA LEU A 65 19.91 14.84 -5.72
C LEU A 65 19.16 16.18 -5.71
N THR A 66 18.15 16.34 -4.85
CA THR A 66 17.29 17.53 -4.79
C THR A 66 17.35 18.22 -3.42
N ASP A 67 18.54 18.70 -3.06
CA ASP A 67 18.85 19.54 -1.88
C ASP A 67 18.46 18.91 -0.52
N ARG A 68 18.42 17.57 -0.42
CA ARG A 68 18.08 16.82 0.82
C ARG A 68 19.16 15.83 1.24
N ASP A 69 20.35 15.90 0.67
CA ASP A 69 21.46 14.98 0.95
C ASP A 69 21.90 15.08 2.42
N ASP A 70 22.07 16.27 2.93
CA ASP A 70 22.46 16.56 4.31
C ASP A 70 21.48 15.99 5.36
N LYS A 71 20.19 15.89 5.00
CA LYS A 71 19.11 15.36 5.85
C LYS A 71 18.74 13.93 5.55
N PHE A 72 19.35 13.29 4.53
CA PHE A 72 18.92 11.95 4.11
C PHE A 72 19.05 10.90 5.22
N HIS A 73 19.97 11.09 6.16
CA HIS A 73 20.12 10.23 7.34
C HIS A 73 18.88 10.20 8.25
N THR A 74 17.96 11.17 8.12
CA THR A 74 16.71 11.26 8.91
C THR A 74 15.50 10.64 8.23
N ILE A 75 15.68 10.00 7.06
CA ILE A 75 14.55 9.42 6.32
C ILE A 75 13.76 8.43 7.18
N ARG A 76 12.42 8.49 7.13
CA ARG A 76 11.49 7.64 7.89
C ARG A 76 11.49 7.87 9.42
N THR A 77 12.30 8.79 9.94
CA THR A 77 12.27 9.15 11.37
C THR A 77 11.32 10.32 11.62
N ARG A 78 10.76 10.39 12.81
CA ARG A 78 9.83 11.47 13.19
C ARG A 78 10.51 12.84 13.07
N GLY A 79 9.85 13.76 12.33
CA GLY A 79 10.41 15.09 12.05
C GLY A 79 11.52 15.13 11.00
N GLY A 80 11.93 13.98 10.46
CA GLY A 80 12.89 13.86 9.38
C GLY A 80 12.24 13.79 8.01
N LEU A 81 12.98 13.30 7.00
CA LEU A 81 12.48 13.17 5.63
C LEU A 81 11.41 12.07 5.51
N SER A 82 10.36 12.38 4.78
CA SER A 82 9.28 11.45 4.43
C SER A 82 9.81 10.26 3.61
N PRO A 83 9.26 9.05 3.81
CA PRO A 83 9.62 7.86 3.00
C PRO A 83 9.24 7.98 1.52
N PHE A 84 8.27 8.84 1.21
CA PHE A 84 7.75 9.09 -0.13
C PHE A 84 7.88 10.56 -0.50
N LEU A 85 7.61 10.90 -1.76
CA LEU A 85 7.60 12.29 -2.20
C LEU A 85 6.41 13.04 -1.61
N ASP A 86 6.65 14.26 -1.18
CA ASP A 86 5.69 15.09 -0.48
C ASP A 86 5.90 16.57 -0.81
N PRO A 87 4.94 17.22 -1.48
CA PRO A 87 5.02 18.64 -1.81
C PRO A 87 5.19 19.56 -0.59
N SER A 88 4.83 19.12 0.59
CA SER A 88 5.07 19.89 1.83
C SER A 88 6.52 19.81 2.32
N GLU A 89 7.31 18.85 1.82
CA GLU A 89 8.73 18.65 2.20
C GLU A 89 9.68 19.43 1.27
N SER A 90 9.36 19.47 -0.03
CA SER A 90 10.24 20.08 -1.03
C SER A 90 9.47 20.58 -2.24
N THR A 91 9.94 21.71 -2.81
CA THR A 91 9.40 22.26 -4.07
C THR A 91 9.72 21.39 -5.29
N TYR A 92 10.64 20.44 -5.18
CA TYR A 92 10.90 19.43 -6.21
C TYR A 92 9.84 18.31 -6.23
N ASP A 93 9.09 18.12 -5.14
CA ASP A 93 8.07 17.08 -5.03
C ASP A 93 6.74 17.63 -5.54
N HIS A 94 6.47 17.47 -6.84
CA HIS A 94 5.27 18.03 -7.49
C HIS A 94 3.96 17.36 -7.07
N PHE A 95 4.01 16.09 -6.64
CA PHE A 95 2.82 15.32 -6.29
C PHE A 95 3.14 14.33 -5.16
N ILE A 96 2.17 14.16 -4.24
CA ILE A 96 2.32 13.16 -3.17
C ILE A 96 2.36 11.75 -3.78
N SER A 97 3.29 10.94 -3.32
CA SER A 97 3.37 9.52 -3.71
C SER A 97 3.12 8.60 -2.52
N GLY A 98 3.08 7.30 -2.74
CA GLY A 98 2.80 6.26 -1.73
C GLY A 98 1.94 5.14 -2.30
N HIS A 99 0.98 5.46 -3.19
CA HIS A 99 0.10 4.49 -3.82
C HIS A 99 0.42 4.31 -5.30
N ALA A 100 0.36 3.07 -5.79
CA ALA A 100 0.64 2.74 -7.18
C ALA A 100 -0.47 3.23 -8.13
N GLY A 101 -0.09 3.52 -9.38
CA GLY A 101 -1.01 3.87 -10.47
C GLY A 101 -1.47 5.32 -10.48
N THR A 102 -1.00 6.18 -9.57
CA THR A 102 -1.45 7.58 -9.48
C THR A 102 -0.57 8.54 -10.28
N ALA A 103 0.72 8.26 -10.41
CA ALA A 103 1.67 9.19 -11.01
C ALA A 103 1.42 9.44 -12.51
N LEU A 104 1.00 8.43 -13.28
CA LEU A 104 0.66 8.61 -14.70
C LEU A 104 -0.56 9.51 -14.88
N ALA A 105 -1.62 9.30 -14.10
CA ALA A 105 -2.81 10.13 -14.16
C ALA A 105 -2.50 11.59 -13.76
N ALA A 106 -1.73 11.79 -12.68
CA ALA A 106 -1.24 13.12 -12.29
C ALA A 106 -0.35 13.72 -13.38
N GLY A 107 0.53 12.92 -14.00
CA GLY A 107 1.38 13.32 -15.12
C GLY A 107 0.62 13.86 -16.32
N VAL A 108 -0.53 13.24 -16.64
CA VAL A 108 -1.44 13.75 -17.69
C VAL A 108 -1.95 15.16 -17.34
N GLY A 109 -2.36 15.36 -16.07
CA GLY A 109 -2.80 16.68 -15.60
C GLY A 109 -1.68 17.73 -15.71
N PHE A 110 -0.48 17.40 -15.24
CA PHE A 110 0.68 18.29 -15.33
C PHE A 110 1.08 18.59 -16.77
N ALA A 111 1.13 17.59 -17.66
CA ALA A 111 1.47 17.78 -19.06
C ALA A 111 0.46 18.67 -19.79
N THR A 112 -0.81 18.54 -19.45
CA THR A 112 -1.89 19.35 -20.01
C THR A 112 -1.79 20.82 -19.55
N ALA A 113 -1.50 21.02 -18.26
CA ALA A 113 -1.42 22.37 -17.67
C ALA A 113 -0.12 23.11 -17.99
N ASN A 114 0.96 22.39 -18.35
CA ASN A 114 2.30 22.97 -18.57
C ASN A 114 2.88 22.51 -19.92
N PRO A 115 2.36 22.99 -21.06
CA PRO A 115 2.77 22.52 -22.40
C PRO A 115 4.25 22.79 -22.70
N ASP A 116 4.84 23.80 -22.06
CA ASP A 116 6.24 24.20 -22.27
C ASP A 116 7.24 23.43 -21.39
N LYS A 117 6.76 22.64 -20.40
CA LYS A 117 7.60 21.83 -19.53
C LYS A 117 7.63 20.37 -19.95
N LYS A 118 8.74 19.69 -19.71
CA LYS A 118 8.76 18.23 -19.80
C LYS A 118 8.19 17.62 -18.53
N VAL A 119 7.34 16.61 -18.72
CA VAL A 119 6.80 15.79 -17.63
C VAL A 119 7.38 14.39 -17.75
N VAL A 120 8.18 14.01 -16.78
CA VAL A 120 8.82 12.68 -16.70
C VAL A 120 8.14 11.87 -15.62
N VAL A 121 7.57 10.73 -15.97
CA VAL A 121 6.89 9.84 -15.04
C VAL A 121 7.63 8.51 -14.96
N ILE A 122 8.18 8.18 -13.80
CA ILE A 122 8.85 6.92 -13.53
C ILE A 122 7.85 5.95 -12.91
N VAL A 123 7.62 4.82 -13.59
CA VAL A 123 6.62 3.80 -13.21
C VAL A 123 7.30 2.44 -13.11
N GLY A 124 6.99 1.67 -12.08
CA GLY A 124 7.42 0.27 -11.99
C GLY A 124 6.61 -0.64 -12.94
N ASP A 125 7.20 -1.76 -13.32
CA ASP A 125 6.63 -2.78 -14.20
C ASP A 125 5.30 -3.39 -13.71
N ALA A 126 5.11 -3.49 -12.38
CA ALA A 126 3.83 -3.90 -11.79
C ALA A 126 2.79 -2.77 -11.84
N SER A 127 3.20 -1.54 -11.58
CA SER A 127 2.30 -0.38 -11.51
C SER A 127 1.71 0.02 -12.86
N ILE A 128 2.42 -0.23 -13.96
CA ILE A 128 1.92 0.10 -15.29
C ILE A 128 0.70 -0.74 -15.70
N SER A 129 0.52 -1.92 -15.09
CA SER A 129 -0.64 -2.79 -15.32
C SER A 129 -1.86 -2.43 -14.47
N ASN A 130 -1.73 -1.48 -13.54
CA ASN A 130 -2.85 -0.96 -12.75
C ASN A 130 -3.88 -0.26 -13.66
N GLY A 131 -5.18 -0.36 -13.31
CA GLY A 131 -6.28 0.23 -14.09
C GLY A 131 -6.08 1.72 -14.39
N HIS A 132 -5.78 2.54 -13.38
CA HIS A 132 -5.52 3.98 -13.56
C HIS A 132 -4.33 4.28 -14.48
N SER A 133 -3.27 3.44 -14.41
CA SER A 133 -2.14 3.58 -15.34
C SER A 133 -2.56 3.32 -16.78
N LEU A 134 -3.39 2.28 -17.01
CA LEU A 134 -3.89 1.94 -18.35
C LEU A 134 -4.84 3.01 -18.89
N GLU A 135 -5.72 3.56 -18.05
CA GLU A 135 -6.60 4.68 -18.40
C GLU A 135 -5.77 5.92 -18.79
N ALA A 136 -4.72 6.24 -18.00
CA ALA A 136 -3.82 7.34 -18.30
C ALA A 136 -3.07 7.13 -19.63
N LEU A 137 -2.51 5.93 -19.87
CA LEU A 137 -1.84 5.61 -21.13
C LEU A 137 -2.79 5.75 -22.34
N ASN A 138 -4.01 5.23 -22.23
CA ASN A 138 -5.03 5.39 -23.26
C ASN A 138 -5.32 6.87 -23.57
N TYR A 139 -5.45 7.71 -22.51
CA TYR A 139 -5.72 9.13 -22.68
C TYR A 139 -4.52 9.90 -23.26
N ILE A 140 -3.30 9.60 -22.83
CA ILE A 140 -2.05 10.18 -23.35
C ILE A 140 -1.97 9.95 -24.87
N GLY A 141 -2.19 8.72 -25.30
CA GLY A 141 -2.17 8.36 -26.72
C GLY A 141 -3.28 9.02 -27.53
N TYR A 142 -4.50 9.07 -26.99
CA TYR A 142 -5.65 9.75 -27.62
C TYR A 142 -5.39 11.24 -27.83
N LYS A 143 -4.87 11.93 -26.80
CA LYS A 143 -4.56 13.37 -26.85
C LYS A 143 -3.24 13.68 -27.55
N LYS A 144 -2.39 12.67 -27.76
CA LYS A 144 -1.03 12.83 -28.35
C LYS A 144 -0.20 13.87 -27.60
N LEU A 145 -0.23 13.82 -26.26
CA LEU A 145 0.54 14.74 -25.43
C LEU A 145 2.02 14.68 -25.81
N ASP A 146 2.61 15.80 -26.24
CA ASP A 146 3.93 15.83 -26.84
C ASP A 146 5.07 16.16 -25.87
N ASN A 147 4.75 16.45 -24.62
CA ASN A 147 5.68 16.84 -23.57
C ASN A 147 5.80 15.79 -22.43
N ILE A 148 5.23 14.58 -22.59
CA ILE A 148 5.27 13.53 -21.57
C ILE A 148 6.24 12.39 -21.97
N LEU A 149 7.09 12.01 -21.01
CA LEU A 149 7.99 10.86 -21.07
C LEU A 149 7.64 9.88 -19.96
N VAL A 150 7.18 8.69 -20.31
CA VAL A 150 6.91 7.59 -19.37
C VAL A 150 8.12 6.67 -19.36
N ILE A 151 8.80 6.57 -18.22
CA ILE A 151 9.91 5.65 -17.99
C ILE A 151 9.38 4.44 -17.23
N VAL A 152 9.35 3.29 -17.87
CA VAL A 152 8.99 2.03 -17.24
C VAL A 152 10.26 1.37 -16.73
N ASN A 153 10.43 1.37 -15.41
CA ASN A 153 11.53 0.67 -14.76
C ASN A 153 11.16 -0.79 -14.56
N ASP A 154 11.74 -1.67 -15.37
CA ASP A 154 11.58 -3.12 -15.24
C ASP A 154 12.79 -3.71 -14.51
N ASN A 155 12.54 -4.28 -13.35
CA ASN A 155 13.54 -4.97 -12.55
C ASN A 155 13.20 -6.44 -12.30
N ASP A 156 12.37 -7.03 -13.18
CA ASP A 156 11.89 -8.40 -13.16
C ASP A 156 11.03 -8.81 -11.95
N MET A 157 10.79 -7.89 -10.98
CA MET A 157 10.05 -8.20 -9.75
C MET A 157 9.30 -6.99 -9.19
N SER A 158 8.01 -7.21 -8.86
CA SER A 158 7.28 -6.38 -7.90
C SER A 158 7.63 -6.76 -6.43
N ILE A 159 6.67 -6.71 -5.52
CA ILE A 159 6.80 -7.32 -4.17
C ILE A 159 6.90 -8.86 -4.28
N GLY A 160 6.25 -9.47 -5.30
CA GLY A 160 6.34 -10.87 -5.70
C GLY A 160 6.53 -11.00 -7.23
N GLU A 161 6.28 -12.17 -7.80
CA GLU A 161 6.28 -12.34 -9.26
C GLU A 161 5.18 -11.51 -9.90
N ASN A 162 5.49 -10.82 -10.98
CA ASN A 162 4.54 -9.97 -11.69
C ASN A 162 3.39 -10.79 -12.29
N VAL A 163 2.16 -10.46 -11.91
CA VAL A 163 0.94 -11.10 -12.36
C VAL A 163 0.37 -10.39 -13.59
N GLY A 164 -0.17 -11.17 -14.54
CA GLY A 164 -0.94 -10.67 -15.66
C GLY A 164 -0.21 -10.69 -17.01
N PHE A 165 -1.03 -10.62 -18.07
CA PHE A 165 -0.55 -10.70 -19.46
C PHE A 165 0.36 -9.51 -19.83
N ILE A 166 0.01 -8.30 -19.38
CA ILE A 166 0.76 -7.07 -19.71
C ILE A 166 2.18 -7.14 -19.16
N SER A 167 2.36 -7.57 -17.91
CA SER A 167 3.68 -7.74 -17.29
C SER A 167 4.50 -8.83 -18.01
N LYS A 168 3.90 -9.97 -18.34
CA LYS A 168 4.53 -11.02 -19.14
C LYS A 168 4.87 -10.55 -20.56
N PHE A 169 4.02 -9.72 -21.12
CA PHE A 169 4.20 -9.10 -22.41
C PHE A 169 5.41 -8.14 -22.40
N LEU A 170 5.51 -7.24 -21.44
CA LEU A 170 6.65 -6.34 -21.27
C LEU A 170 7.96 -7.13 -21.09
N LYS A 171 7.97 -8.21 -20.31
CA LYS A 171 9.13 -9.10 -20.16
C LYS A 171 9.59 -9.72 -21.50
N ARG A 172 8.65 -10.18 -22.34
CA ARG A 172 8.98 -10.70 -23.68
C ARG A 172 9.59 -9.63 -24.58
N VAL A 173 9.13 -8.41 -24.43
CA VAL A 173 9.63 -7.24 -25.14
C VAL A 173 11.10 -6.98 -24.81
N ILE A 174 11.47 -7.05 -23.55
CA ILE A 174 12.82 -6.77 -23.05
C ILE A 174 13.80 -7.87 -23.47
N SER A 175 13.35 -9.15 -23.38
CA SER A 175 14.21 -10.30 -23.67
C SER A 175 14.51 -10.49 -25.18
N SER A 176 13.74 -9.84 -26.06
CA SER A 176 13.96 -9.92 -27.50
C SER A 176 15.01 -8.92 -28.00
N GLY A 177 16.27 -9.15 -27.68
CA GLY A 177 17.42 -8.40 -28.25
C GLY A 177 17.52 -8.42 -29.79
N LYS A 178 16.64 -9.18 -30.46
CA LYS A 178 16.53 -9.29 -31.92
C LYS A 178 15.78 -8.12 -32.60
N TYR A 179 15.11 -7.22 -31.82
CA TYR A 179 14.26 -6.18 -32.43
C TYR A 179 15.06 -5.07 -33.12
N GLN A 180 16.16 -4.59 -32.55
CA GLN A 180 16.98 -3.56 -33.19
C GLN A 180 17.58 -4.08 -34.51
N ASN A 181 18.08 -5.30 -34.50
CA ASN A 181 18.61 -5.94 -35.69
C ASN A 181 17.52 -6.18 -36.76
N PHE A 182 16.34 -6.64 -36.36
CA PHE A 182 15.21 -6.86 -37.26
C PHE A 182 14.70 -5.55 -37.90
N ARG A 183 14.64 -4.44 -37.14
CA ARG A 183 14.24 -3.15 -37.69
C ARG A 183 15.26 -2.60 -38.69
N GLU A 184 16.54 -2.80 -38.46
CA GLU A 184 17.61 -2.46 -39.40
C GLU A 184 17.59 -3.37 -40.62
N ASP A 185 17.34 -4.69 -40.44
CA ASP A 185 17.22 -5.65 -41.51
C ASP A 185 15.99 -5.37 -42.41
N VAL A 186 14.84 -5.05 -41.82
CA VAL A 186 13.62 -4.65 -42.53
C VAL A 186 13.81 -3.32 -43.26
N LYS A 187 14.43 -2.31 -42.63
CA LYS A 187 14.78 -1.06 -43.32
C LYS A 187 15.74 -1.27 -44.49
N THR A 188 16.74 -2.11 -44.27
CA THR A 188 17.73 -2.46 -45.30
C THR A 188 17.09 -3.24 -46.44
N PHE A 189 16.15 -4.15 -46.13
CA PHE A 189 15.36 -4.88 -47.09
C PHE A 189 14.43 -3.97 -47.91
N ILE A 190 13.68 -3.07 -47.26
CA ILE A 190 12.78 -2.09 -47.90
C ILE A 190 13.59 -1.11 -48.78
N ASN A 191 14.77 -0.66 -48.30
CA ASN A 191 15.64 0.21 -49.08
C ASN A 191 16.27 -0.49 -50.28
N ARG A 192 16.41 -1.82 -50.26
CA ARG A 192 16.86 -2.63 -51.42
C ARG A 192 15.78 -2.83 -52.48
N ILE A 193 14.47 -2.78 -52.08
CA ILE A 193 13.35 -2.88 -53.03
C ILE A 193 12.94 -1.47 -53.49
N LYS A 194 13.73 -0.87 -54.38
CA LYS A 194 13.39 0.39 -55.10
C LYS A 194 12.30 0.16 -56.13
N ALA A 195 11.03 0.06 -55.72
CA ALA A 195 9.91 0.02 -56.66
C ALA A 195 8.78 0.95 -56.17
N ASN A 196 8.66 2.10 -56.77
CA ASN A 196 7.75 3.22 -56.43
C ASN A 196 6.24 2.93 -56.55
N ARG A 197 5.79 1.73 -56.94
CA ARG A 197 4.36 1.39 -57.08
C ARG A 197 3.78 0.51 -55.97
N LEU A 198 4.59 0.04 -55.02
CA LEU A 198 4.16 -0.89 -53.95
C LEU A 198 4.22 -0.29 -52.54
N LYS A 199 4.48 1.01 -52.39
CA LYS A 199 4.70 1.66 -51.09
C LYS A 199 3.53 1.46 -50.13
N ASN A 200 2.31 1.68 -50.59
CA ASN A 200 1.11 1.54 -49.74
C ASN A 200 0.78 0.09 -49.36
N THR A 201 1.11 -0.86 -50.23
CA THR A 201 0.89 -2.30 -49.97
C THR A 201 2.00 -2.84 -49.07
N LEU A 202 3.24 -2.39 -49.26
CA LEU A 202 4.37 -2.71 -48.40
C LEU A 202 4.21 -2.11 -46.98
N GLU A 203 3.71 -0.89 -46.85
CA GLU A 203 3.40 -0.27 -45.56
C GLU A 203 2.26 -1.02 -44.83
N ARG A 204 1.27 -1.54 -45.55
CA ARG A 204 0.23 -2.42 -44.99
C ARG A 204 0.78 -3.78 -44.58
N MET A 205 1.60 -4.41 -45.42
CA MET A 205 2.28 -5.66 -45.08
C MET A 205 3.28 -5.49 -43.93
N GLU A 206 4.03 -4.39 -43.91
CA GLU A 206 4.91 -4.04 -42.79
C GLU A 206 4.14 -3.88 -41.50
N ARG A 207 2.99 -3.19 -41.52
CA ARG A 207 2.08 -3.09 -40.36
C ARG A 207 1.50 -4.44 -39.92
N SER A 208 1.09 -5.28 -40.88
CA SER A 208 0.56 -6.61 -40.57
C SER A 208 1.63 -7.57 -40.04
N LEU A 209 2.84 -7.55 -40.58
CA LEU A 209 3.97 -8.34 -40.10
C LEU A 209 4.47 -7.83 -38.74
N LYS A 210 4.50 -6.51 -38.51
CA LYS A 210 4.81 -5.94 -37.19
C LYS A 210 3.81 -6.34 -36.12
N GLY A 211 2.52 -6.40 -36.44
CA GLY A 211 1.46 -6.87 -35.55
C GLY A 211 1.61 -8.33 -35.12
N TYR A 212 2.19 -9.17 -35.99
CA TYR A 212 2.44 -10.58 -35.66
C TYR A 212 3.76 -10.86 -34.93
N VAL A 213 4.73 -9.94 -35.04
CA VAL A 213 6.11 -10.22 -34.65
C VAL A 213 6.56 -9.37 -33.44
N THR A 214 5.90 -8.24 -33.15
CA THR A 214 6.36 -7.37 -32.04
C THR A 214 5.28 -7.02 -31.03
N PRO A 215 5.56 -7.30 -29.75
CA PRO A 215 4.72 -6.87 -28.63
C PRO A 215 4.51 -5.35 -28.53
N PHE A 216 5.38 -4.55 -29.13
CA PHE A 216 5.33 -3.07 -29.11
C PHE A 216 4.19 -2.46 -29.95
N TYR A 217 3.65 -3.21 -30.90
CA TYR A 217 2.60 -2.71 -31.78
C TYR A 217 1.36 -2.23 -31.01
N ALA A 218 1.05 -2.86 -29.88
CA ALA A 218 -0.06 -2.42 -29.04
C ALA A 218 0.16 -1.00 -28.48
N LEU A 219 1.37 -0.69 -27.99
CA LEU A 219 1.69 0.65 -27.48
C LEU A 219 1.88 1.67 -28.62
N GLU A 220 2.50 1.28 -29.72
CA GLU A 220 2.60 2.12 -30.94
C GLU A 220 1.20 2.41 -31.52
N SER A 221 0.27 1.46 -31.48
CA SER A 221 -1.11 1.66 -31.92
C SER A 221 -1.89 2.63 -31.04
N LEU A 222 -1.51 2.77 -29.77
CA LEU A 222 -2.00 3.82 -28.88
C LEU A 222 -1.37 5.20 -29.17
N GLY A 223 -0.43 5.30 -30.11
CA GLY A 223 0.19 6.54 -30.54
C GLY A 223 1.53 6.89 -29.87
N PHE A 224 2.10 5.98 -29.08
CA PHE A 224 3.39 6.19 -28.40
C PHE A 224 4.58 5.93 -29.33
N ARG A 225 5.66 6.68 -29.10
CA ARG A 225 7.00 6.29 -29.55
C ARG A 225 7.65 5.44 -28.49
N PHE A 226 8.13 4.28 -28.87
CA PHE A 226 8.71 3.32 -27.94
C PHE A 226 10.24 3.25 -28.07
N PHE A 227 10.93 3.22 -26.92
CA PHE A 227 12.37 2.99 -26.80
C PHE A 227 12.65 1.97 -25.70
N ASN A 228 13.80 1.30 -25.80
CA ASN A 228 14.23 0.29 -24.82
C ASN A 228 15.72 0.43 -24.49
N ILE A 229 16.07 0.24 -23.20
CA ILE A 229 17.43 0.11 -22.71
C ILE A 229 17.52 -1.19 -21.91
N SER A 230 18.29 -2.16 -22.42
CA SER A 230 18.49 -3.46 -21.76
C SER A 230 19.50 -3.43 -20.60
N GLU A 231 20.34 -2.38 -20.53
CA GLU A 231 21.37 -2.18 -19.53
C GLU A 231 21.11 -0.87 -18.77
N GLY A 232 20.05 -0.85 -17.96
CA GLY A 232 19.58 0.35 -17.25
C GLY A 232 20.47 0.79 -16.07
N ASN A 233 21.50 0.03 -15.73
CA ASN A 233 22.54 0.41 -14.78
C ASN A 233 23.86 0.80 -15.47
N ASN A 234 23.81 1.09 -16.78
CA ASN A 234 24.95 1.53 -17.57
C ASN A 234 24.79 2.99 -17.99
N ILE A 235 25.59 3.89 -17.41
CA ILE A 235 25.58 5.34 -17.67
C ILE A 235 25.80 5.63 -19.15
N GLU A 236 26.69 4.88 -19.82
CA GLU A 236 27.03 5.09 -21.24
C GLU A 236 25.87 4.75 -22.19
N LYS A 237 24.90 3.94 -21.72
CA LYS A 237 23.66 3.63 -22.44
C LYS A 237 22.54 4.61 -22.10
N LEU A 238 22.43 5.01 -20.82
CA LEU A 238 21.38 5.90 -20.33
C LEU A 238 21.50 7.33 -20.84
N LEU A 239 22.67 7.96 -20.70
CA LEU A 239 22.86 9.38 -21.05
C LEU A 239 22.52 9.70 -22.52
N PRO A 240 23.02 8.97 -23.53
CA PRO A 240 22.69 9.26 -24.92
C PRO A 240 21.19 9.07 -25.21
N MET A 241 20.56 8.08 -24.57
CA MET A 241 19.14 7.84 -24.75
C MET A 241 18.29 8.95 -24.12
N PHE A 242 18.60 9.38 -22.90
CA PHE A 242 17.88 10.47 -22.25
C PHE A 242 18.02 11.80 -23.02
N ARG A 243 19.22 12.13 -23.51
CA ARG A 243 19.42 13.29 -24.39
C ARG A 243 18.55 13.17 -25.65
N LYS A 244 18.53 12.01 -26.29
CA LYS A 244 17.70 11.76 -27.46
C LYS A 244 16.20 11.93 -27.20
N VAL A 245 15.66 11.34 -26.12
CA VAL A 245 14.22 11.38 -25.86
C VAL A 245 13.76 12.74 -25.32
N LYS A 246 14.65 13.52 -24.69
CA LYS A 246 14.36 14.89 -24.22
C LYS A 246 13.91 15.81 -25.37
N ASP A 247 14.59 15.72 -26.51
CA ASP A 247 14.34 16.60 -27.66
C ASP A 247 13.20 16.12 -28.56
N LEU A 248 12.71 14.89 -28.34
CA LEU A 248 11.62 14.33 -29.14
C LEU A 248 10.27 14.89 -28.71
N LYS A 249 9.39 15.11 -29.69
CA LYS A 249 7.98 15.45 -29.49
C LYS A 249 7.10 14.21 -29.63
N GLY A 250 5.95 14.24 -28.97
CA GLY A 250 4.96 13.17 -28.95
C GLY A 250 5.09 12.29 -27.70
N PRO A 251 4.05 11.50 -27.38
CA PRO A 251 4.08 10.65 -26.20
C PRO A 251 5.16 9.57 -26.35
N ILE A 252 6.01 9.45 -25.33
CA ILE A 252 7.18 8.54 -25.35
C ILE A 252 7.06 7.56 -24.20
N ILE A 253 7.25 6.27 -24.49
CA ILE A 253 7.52 5.24 -23.49
C ILE A 253 8.96 4.78 -23.65
N LEU A 254 9.73 4.89 -22.58
CA LEU A 254 11.08 4.37 -22.46
C LEU A 254 11.11 3.23 -21.45
N LEU A 255 11.32 2.02 -21.92
CA LEU A 255 11.50 0.85 -21.08
C LEU A 255 12.97 0.72 -20.68
N VAL A 256 13.24 0.65 -19.37
CA VAL A 256 14.60 0.56 -18.83
C VAL A 256 14.70 -0.67 -17.95
N LYS A 257 15.56 -1.62 -18.32
CA LYS A 257 15.82 -2.80 -17.50
C LYS A 257 16.91 -2.50 -16.48
N THR A 258 16.55 -2.53 -15.20
CA THR A 258 17.47 -2.34 -14.08
C THR A 258 17.61 -3.59 -13.22
N GLU A 259 18.62 -3.61 -12.37
CA GLU A 259 18.89 -4.70 -11.44
C GLU A 259 18.54 -4.26 -10.02
N LYS A 260 17.43 -4.80 -9.48
CA LYS A 260 16.97 -4.54 -8.10
C LYS A 260 18.01 -5.04 -7.10
N GLY A 261 18.42 -4.17 -6.18
CA GLY A 261 19.43 -4.50 -5.15
C GLY A 261 20.88 -4.29 -5.57
N LYS A 262 21.14 -3.77 -6.78
CA LYS A 262 22.48 -3.66 -7.37
C LYS A 262 23.52 -3.03 -6.46
N GLY A 263 24.66 -3.74 -6.31
CA GLY A 263 25.81 -3.31 -5.51
C GLY A 263 25.71 -3.68 -4.03
N TYR A 264 24.72 -4.49 -3.64
CA TYR A 264 24.66 -5.10 -2.32
C TYR A 264 24.22 -6.56 -2.43
N CYS A 265 25.15 -7.49 -2.23
CA CYS A 265 24.99 -8.92 -2.54
C CYS A 265 23.73 -9.53 -1.92
N PHE A 266 23.45 -9.26 -0.65
CA PHE A 266 22.25 -9.78 0.02
C PHE A 266 20.93 -9.26 -0.61
N ALA A 267 20.91 -8.04 -1.16
CA ALA A 267 19.76 -7.48 -1.84
C ALA A 267 19.61 -8.01 -3.28
N GLU A 268 20.72 -8.35 -3.93
CA GLU A 268 20.72 -9.01 -5.25
C GLU A 268 20.21 -10.45 -5.14
N GLU A 269 20.63 -11.18 -4.09
CA GLU A 269 20.21 -12.55 -3.83
C GLU A 269 18.76 -12.68 -3.35
N ASN A 270 18.29 -11.75 -2.53
CA ASN A 270 16.93 -11.77 -1.98
C ASN A 270 16.19 -10.45 -2.23
N LYS A 271 15.83 -10.23 -3.48
CA LYS A 271 15.17 -9.01 -3.98
C LYS A 271 13.83 -8.72 -3.30
N GLU A 272 13.12 -9.76 -2.85
CA GLU A 272 11.85 -9.65 -2.17
C GLU A 272 12.02 -9.12 -0.74
N LYS A 273 12.95 -9.70 0.04
CA LYS A 273 13.26 -9.27 1.41
C LYS A 273 13.68 -7.80 1.46
N PHE A 274 14.49 -7.37 0.49
CA PHE A 274 15.02 -6.02 0.42
C PHE A 274 14.13 -5.05 -0.37
N HIS A 275 12.94 -5.46 -0.78
CA HIS A 275 11.96 -4.53 -1.35
C HIS A 275 11.55 -3.47 -0.32
N GLY A 276 11.15 -3.90 0.89
CA GLY A 276 10.90 -3.05 2.05
C GLY A 276 11.40 -3.78 3.29
N ILE A 277 12.52 -3.34 3.85
CA ILE A 277 13.21 -4.03 4.92
C ILE A 277 13.19 -3.22 6.22
N ALA A 278 13.00 -3.90 7.35
CA ALA A 278 13.24 -3.34 8.68
C ALA A 278 14.75 -3.08 8.90
N PRO A 279 15.15 -2.34 9.93
CA PRO A 279 16.56 -2.19 10.28
C PRO A 279 17.31 -3.53 10.32
N PHE A 280 18.52 -3.56 9.77
CA PHE A 280 19.28 -4.80 9.56
C PHE A 280 20.79 -4.60 9.75
N ASN A 281 21.51 -5.70 9.94
CA ASN A 281 22.97 -5.70 9.98
C ASN A 281 23.54 -5.73 8.56
N ILE A 282 24.40 -4.78 8.20
CA ILE A 282 24.97 -4.64 6.85
C ILE A 282 25.83 -5.85 6.46
N GLU A 283 26.58 -6.42 7.42
CA GLU A 283 27.54 -7.51 7.14
C GLU A 283 26.86 -8.86 6.89
N THR A 284 25.65 -9.06 7.44
CA THR A 284 24.91 -10.31 7.34
C THR A 284 23.62 -10.24 6.55
N GLY A 285 23.14 -9.02 6.26
CA GLY A 285 21.83 -8.79 5.64
C GLY A 285 20.63 -9.20 6.50
N ASN A 286 20.84 -9.57 7.77
CA ASN A 286 19.77 -10.07 8.64
C ASN A 286 19.09 -8.95 9.41
N THR A 287 17.76 -8.99 9.44
CA THR A 287 16.94 -8.13 10.31
C THR A 287 17.03 -8.61 11.76
N TYR A 288 16.81 -7.70 12.69
CA TYR A 288 16.67 -8.05 14.10
C TYR A 288 15.39 -8.86 14.31
N LYS A 289 15.39 -9.76 15.31
CA LYS A 289 14.23 -10.63 15.61
C LYS A 289 13.00 -9.78 15.89
N SER A 290 11.90 -10.11 15.24
CA SER A 290 10.57 -9.58 15.53
C SER A 290 9.75 -10.60 16.33
N SER A 291 8.79 -10.12 17.11
CA SER A 291 7.74 -10.92 17.74
C SER A 291 6.73 -11.41 16.68
N VAL A 292 5.92 -12.42 17.05
CA VAL A 292 4.85 -12.95 16.19
C VAL A 292 3.85 -11.83 15.88
N SER A 293 3.46 -11.71 14.61
CA SER A 293 2.51 -10.71 14.12
C SER A 293 1.09 -11.28 13.96
N TYR A 294 0.09 -10.40 13.93
CA TYR A 294 -1.29 -10.79 13.61
C TYR A 294 -1.42 -11.39 12.21
N SER A 295 -0.68 -10.89 11.21
CA SER A 295 -0.67 -11.46 9.86
C SER A 295 -0.14 -12.89 9.83
N GLU A 296 0.81 -13.23 10.72
CA GLU A 296 1.33 -14.59 10.85
C GLU A 296 0.31 -15.55 11.50
N ILE A 297 -0.41 -15.10 12.53
CA ILE A 297 -1.52 -15.86 13.12
C ILE A 297 -2.62 -16.11 12.09
N PHE A 298 -3.03 -15.05 11.37
CA PHE A 298 -3.99 -15.17 10.28
C PHE A 298 -3.55 -16.20 9.23
N GLY A 299 -2.30 -16.07 8.73
CA GLY A 299 -1.78 -16.94 7.68
C GLY A 299 -1.72 -18.42 8.09
N ASN A 300 -1.37 -18.72 9.34
CA ASN A 300 -1.38 -20.09 9.87
C ASN A 300 -2.81 -20.60 9.98
N LYS A 301 -3.72 -19.84 10.59
CA LYS A 301 -5.10 -20.27 10.81
C LYS A 301 -5.89 -20.47 9.51
N ILE A 302 -5.76 -19.55 8.53
CA ILE A 302 -6.47 -19.71 7.25
C ILE A 302 -5.95 -20.91 6.45
N LEU A 303 -4.68 -21.25 6.58
CA LEU A 303 -4.11 -22.45 5.98
C LEU A 303 -4.74 -23.72 6.58
N ASP A 304 -4.85 -23.78 7.91
CA ASP A 304 -5.48 -24.93 8.59
C ASP A 304 -6.96 -25.07 8.20
N LEU A 305 -7.73 -23.97 8.19
CA LEU A 305 -9.11 -23.96 7.72
C LEU A 305 -9.25 -24.45 6.26
N ALA A 306 -8.33 -24.07 5.38
CA ALA A 306 -8.38 -24.46 3.97
C ALA A 306 -7.99 -25.93 3.71
N ARG A 307 -7.29 -26.58 4.64
CA ARG A 307 -7.05 -28.03 4.63
C ARG A 307 -8.34 -28.82 4.88
N GLU A 308 -9.21 -28.25 5.72
CA GLU A 308 -10.50 -28.86 6.08
C GLU A 308 -11.61 -28.50 5.08
N ASP A 309 -11.55 -27.31 4.46
CA ASP A 309 -12.59 -26.78 3.59
C ASP A 309 -12.02 -26.36 2.21
N THR A 310 -12.39 -27.15 1.18
CA THR A 310 -11.93 -26.92 -0.20
C THR A 310 -12.58 -25.72 -0.88
N GLU A 311 -13.65 -25.15 -0.31
CA GLU A 311 -14.36 -23.99 -0.85
C GLU A 311 -13.68 -22.67 -0.46
N ILE A 312 -12.67 -22.68 0.41
CA ILE A 312 -11.91 -21.50 0.81
C ILE A 312 -10.93 -21.10 -0.30
N TYR A 313 -11.07 -19.87 -0.74
CA TYR A 313 -10.18 -19.17 -1.67
C TYR A 313 -9.64 -17.90 -1.02
N THR A 314 -8.37 -17.58 -1.23
CA THR A 314 -7.77 -16.32 -0.78
C THR A 314 -7.44 -15.45 -1.99
N LEU A 315 -7.68 -14.14 -1.85
CA LEU A 315 -7.35 -13.14 -2.87
C LEU A 315 -6.49 -12.04 -2.25
N SER A 316 -5.46 -11.61 -2.97
CA SER A 316 -4.65 -10.46 -2.56
C SER A 316 -4.27 -9.60 -3.76
N ALA A 317 -4.08 -8.31 -3.53
CA ALA A 317 -3.66 -7.36 -4.56
C ALA A 317 -2.15 -7.09 -4.46
N ALA A 318 -1.33 -7.99 -5.03
CA ALA A 318 0.13 -7.96 -5.03
C ALA A 318 0.78 -8.01 -3.63
N MET A 319 0.07 -8.55 -2.61
CA MET A 319 0.50 -8.49 -1.21
C MET A 319 0.47 -9.86 -0.50
N ILE A 320 0.64 -10.96 -1.25
CA ILE A 320 0.57 -12.35 -0.72
C ILE A 320 1.38 -12.51 0.57
N LYS A 321 2.67 -12.16 0.55
CA LYS A 321 3.54 -12.28 1.72
C LYS A 321 3.21 -11.24 2.80
N GLY A 322 2.90 -10.02 2.39
CA GLY A 322 2.58 -8.93 3.30
C GLY A 322 1.34 -9.19 4.15
N THR A 323 0.39 -9.97 3.63
CA THR A 323 -0.84 -10.40 4.32
C THR A 323 -0.75 -11.79 4.96
N GLY A 324 0.44 -12.42 4.99
CA GLY A 324 0.67 -13.72 5.63
C GLY A 324 0.26 -14.93 4.82
N LEU A 325 -0.06 -14.78 3.52
CA LEU A 325 -0.53 -15.86 2.64
C LEU A 325 0.58 -16.67 1.97
N ASP A 326 1.85 -16.48 2.33
CA ASP A 326 3.00 -17.13 1.69
C ASP A 326 3.00 -18.66 1.83
N LYS A 327 2.54 -19.19 2.97
CA LYS A 327 2.38 -20.64 3.18
C LYS A 327 1.17 -21.16 2.41
N PHE A 328 0.05 -20.44 2.44
CA PHE A 328 -1.17 -20.78 1.72
C PHE A 328 -0.92 -20.86 0.20
N SER A 329 -0.23 -19.88 -0.36
CA SER A 329 0.06 -19.84 -1.80
C SER A 329 0.94 -20.99 -2.29
N LYS A 330 1.81 -21.52 -1.43
CA LYS A 330 2.65 -22.69 -1.74
C LYS A 330 1.89 -24.01 -1.69
N GLU A 331 0.99 -24.17 -0.70
CA GLU A 331 0.23 -25.39 -0.52
C GLU A 331 -1.00 -25.46 -1.43
N PHE A 332 -1.66 -24.32 -1.66
CA PHE A 332 -2.88 -24.23 -2.46
C PHE A 332 -2.78 -23.15 -3.56
N PRO A 333 -1.86 -23.28 -4.53
CA PRO A 333 -1.62 -22.25 -5.55
C PRO A 333 -2.86 -21.93 -6.39
N ASP A 334 -3.72 -22.92 -6.67
CA ASP A 334 -4.94 -22.72 -7.45
C ASP A 334 -6.08 -22.03 -6.69
N ARG A 335 -5.95 -21.93 -5.36
CA ARG A 335 -6.92 -21.27 -4.47
C ARG A 335 -6.37 -19.98 -3.85
N CYS A 336 -5.12 -19.62 -4.15
CA CYS A 336 -4.50 -18.36 -3.75
C CYS A 336 -4.34 -17.46 -4.97
N ILE A 337 -5.20 -16.46 -5.08
CA ILE A 337 -5.30 -15.62 -6.27
C ILE A 337 -4.61 -14.29 -6.02
N ASP A 338 -3.52 -14.03 -6.71
CA ASP A 338 -2.92 -12.70 -6.78
C ASP A 338 -3.50 -11.94 -7.98
N THR A 339 -4.18 -10.84 -7.72
CA THR A 339 -4.79 -10.01 -8.76
C THR A 339 -3.83 -8.96 -9.34
N GLY A 340 -2.58 -8.90 -8.85
CA GLY A 340 -1.71 -7.76 -9.07
C GLY A 340 -2.24 -6.54 -8.33
N ILE A 341 -1.74 -5.34 -8.67
CA ILE A 341 -2.18 -4.09 -8.02
C ILE A 341 -3.55 -3.68 -8.58
N ALA A 342 -4.61 -4.40 -8.13
CA ALA A 342 -5.97 -4.27 -8.67
C ALA A 342 -7.03 -4.57 -7.59
N GLU A 343 -7.11 -3.74 -6.58
CA GLU A 343 -7.97 -3.92 -5.40
C GLU A 343 -9.46 -3.99 -5.77
N GLY A 344 -9.94 -3.10 -6.63
CA GLY A 344 -11.33 -3.13 -7.11
C GLY A 344 -11.66 -4.41 -7.87
N PHE A 345 -10.75 -4.91 -8.72
CA PHE A 345 -10.91 -6.18 -9.41
C PHE A 345 -10.95 -7.36 -8.42
N ALA A 346 -10.08 -7.37 -7.40
CA ALA A 346 -10.06 -8.41 -6.38
C ALA A 346 -11.42 -8.51 -5.65
N VAL A 347 -12.03 -7.37 -5.30
CA VAL A 347 -13.35 -7.33 -4.63
C VAL A 347 -14.45 -7.86 -5.56
N THR A 348 -14.52 -7.39 -6.81
CA THR A 348 -15.53 -7.89 -7.77
C THR A 348 -15.32 -9.37 -8.11
N PHE A 349 -14.07 -9.83 -8.21
CA PHE A 349 -13.75 -11.24 -8.41
C PHE A 349 -14.26 -12.10 -7.23
N ALA A 350 -14.03 -11.64 -5.99
CA ALA A 350 -14.55 -12.32 -4.79
C ALA A 350 -16.07 -12.39 -4.80
N ALA A 351 -16.79 -11.37 -5.32
CA ALA A 351 -18.24 -11.42 -5.50
C ALA A 351 -18.65 -12.58 -6.42
N GLY A 352 -17.95 -12.78 -7.52
CA GLY A 352 -18.18 -13.90 -8.44
C GLY A 352 -17.95 -15.26 -7.79
N LEU A 353 -16.89 -15.41 -6.99
CA LEU A 353 -16.63 -16.63 -6.22
C LEU A 353 -17.73 -16.90 -5.18
N ALA A 354 -18.15 -15.87 -4.43
CA ALA A 354 -19.22 -16.02 -3.42
C ALA A 354 -20.56 -16.40 -4.08
N ARG A 355 -20.90 -15.82 -5.24
CA ARG A 355 -22.09 -16.22 -6.03
C ARG A 355 -22.01 -17.67 -6.52
N SER A 356 -20.79 -18.19 -6.71
CA SER A 356 -20.53 -19.57 -7.10
C SER A 356 -20.36 -20.50 -5.88
N GLN A 357 -20.84 -20.08 -4.71
CA GLN A 357 -20.83 -20.85 -3.44
C GLN A 357 -19.42 -21.15 -2.92
N LYS A 358 -18.41 -20.39 -3.33
CA LYS A 358 -17.07 -20.43 -2.73
C LYS A 358 -17.00 -19.50 -1.53
N LYS A 359 -16.00 -19.71 -0.69
CA LYS A 359 -15.72 -18.92 0.52
C LYS A 359 -14.49 -18.01 0.27
N PRO A 360 -14.65 -16.86 -0.41
CA PRO A 360 -13.52 -15.97 -0.70
C PRO A 360 -13.11 -15.16 0.53
N TYR A 361 -11.80 -15.10 0.77
CA TYR A 361 -11.12 -14.23 1.73
C TYR A 361 -10.28 -13.21 0.97
N VAL A 362 -10.68 -11.95 1.01
CA VAL A 362 -9.99 -10.82 0.37
C VAL A 362 -9.04 -10.20 1.38
N CYS A 363 -7.74 -10.36 1.18
CA CYS A 363 -6.68 -9.96 2.11
C CYS A 363 -5.96 -8.74 1.56
N ILE A 364 -6.29 -7.55 2.07
CA ILE A 364 -5.82 -6.26 1.55
C ILE A 364 -5.48 -5.34 2.74
N TYR A 365 -4.48 -4.46 2.58
CA TYR A 365 -4.16 -3.45 3.58
C TYR A 365 -5.27 -2.40 3.69
N SER A 366 -5.49 -1.93 4.91
CA SER A 366 -6.51 -0.94 5.24
C SER A 366 -6.44 0.31 4.35
N THR A 367 -5.26 0.86 4.13
CA THR A 367 -5.10 2.03 3.25
C THR A 367 -5.42 1.73 1.78
N PHE A 368 -5.21 0.49 1.30
CA PHE A 368 -5.40 0.13 -0.10
C PHE A 368 -6.85 -0.27 -0.43
N ILE A 369 -7.60 -0.85 0.51
CA ILE A 369 -9.01 -1.21 0.28
C ILE A 369 -9.88 0.02 -0.04
N GLN A 370 -9.45 1.22 0.33
CA GLN A 370 -10.12 2.48 -0.03
C GLN A 370 -10.36 2.64 -1.53
N ARG A 371 -9.51 2.02 -2.38
CA ARG A 371 -9.66 2.02 -3.83
C ARG A 371 -10.87 1.23 -4.33
N ALA A 372 -11.41 0.35 -3.48
CA ALA A 372 -12.49 -0.55 -3.83
C ALA A 372 -13.83 -0.18 -3.15
N ILE A 373 -13.98 1.03 -2.58
CA ILE A 373 -15.21 1.43 -1.88
C ILE A 373 -16.44 1.28 -2.77
N SER A 374 -16.36 1.67 -4.04
CA SER A 374 -17.46 1.50 -4.98
C SER A 374 -17.85 0.02 -5.16
N GLN A 375 -16.88 -0.87 -5.30
CA GLN A 375 -17.10 -2.30 -5.44
C GLN A 375 -17.60 -2.94 -4.14
N LEU A 376 -17.14 -2.46 -2.97
CA LEU A 376 -17.68 -2.89 -1.67
C LEU A 376 -19.17 -2.58 -1.55
N ILE A 377 -19.60 -1.40 -2.00
CA ILE A 377 -21.01 -1.00 -1.99
C ILE A 377 -21.79 -1.78 -3.05
N HIS A 378 -21.41 -1.64 -4.32
CA HIS A 378 -22.20 -2.11 -5.46
C HIS A 378 -22.14 -3.64 -5.61
N ASP A 379 -20.94 -4.22 -5.58
CA ASP A 379 -20.77 -5.64 -5.93
C ASP A 379 -20.95 -6.57 -4.73
N ILE A 380 -20.75 -6.08 -3.50
CA ILE A 380 -20.81 -6.89 -2.29
C ILE A 380 -22.04 -6.55 -1.43
N SER A 381 -22.14 -5.30 -0.94
CA SER A 381 -23.15 -4.91 0.04
C SER A 381 -24.58 -5.00 -0.50
N ILE A 382 -24.86 -4.41 -1.67
CA ILE A 382 -26.21 -4.43 -2.28
C ILE A 382 -26.68 -5.87 -2.52
N GLN A 383 -25.77 -6.78 -2.85
CA GLN A 383 -26.07 -8.18 -3.08
C GLN A 383 -26.01 -9.04 -1.81
N ASN A 384 -25.62 -8.48 -0.68
CA ASN A 384 -25.40 -9.15 0.61
C ASN A 384 -24.54 -10.41 0.49
N LEU A 385 -23.44 -10.35 -0.26
CA LEU A 385 -22.61 -11.53 -0.55
C LEU A 385 -21.69 -11.89 0.62
N PRO A 386 -21.58 -13.17 0.99
CA PRO A 386 -20.76 -13.62 2.12
C PRO A 386 -19.25 -13.67 1.74
N VAL A 387 -18.68 -12.51 1.48
CA VAL A 387 -17.24 -12.32 1.26
C VAL A 387 -16.58 -11.96 2.58
N ARG A 388 -15.42 -12.58 2.88
CA ARG A 388 -14.62 -12.31 4.07
C ARG A 388 -13.49 -11.36 3.70
N PHE A 389 -13.39 -10.25 4.40
CA PHE A 389 -12.36 -9.25 4.21
C PHE A 389 -11.39 -9.28 5.40
N ILE A 390 -10.13 -9.58 5.14
CA ILE A 390 -9.05 -9.46 6.11
C ILE A 390 -8.37 -8.12 5.83
N ILE A 391 -8.63 -7.15 6.69
CA ILE A 391 -8.13 -5.79 6.55
C ILE A 391 -6.89 -5.65 7.43
N ASP A 392 -5.75 -5.84 6.80
CA ASP A 392 -4.44 -5.81 7.47
C ASP A 392 -3.88 -4.38 7.52
N ARG A 393 -2.95 -4.12 8.41
CA ARG A 393 -2.33 -2.81 8.63
C ARG A 393 -3.33 -1.74 9.06
N SER A 394 -4.31 -2.11 9.86
CA SER A 394 -5.28 -1.17 10.41
C SER A 394 -4.66 -0.31 11.51
N GLY A 395 -5.11 0.96 11.60
CA GLY A 395 -4.56 1.95 12.54
C GLY A 395 -3.28 2.60 12.03
N ILE A 396 -2.47 3.12 12.95
CA ILE A 396 -1.18 3.75 12.65
C ILE A 396 -0.15 2.68 12.29
N VAL A 397 0.47 2.81 11.11
CA VAL A 397 1.47 1.86 10.63
C VAL A 397 2.92 2.29 10.89
N GLY A 398 3.13 3.58 11.22
CA GLY A 398 4.43 4.09 11.65
C GLY A 398 5.25 4.73 10.52
N GLU A 399 6.38 4.13 10.17
CA GLU A 399 7.44 4.76 9.38
C GLU A 399 7.06 5.06 7.92
N ASP A 400 6.01 4.44 7.38
CA ASP A 400 5.51 4.71 6.02
C ASP A 400 4.57 5.93 5.95
N GLY A 401 4.14 6.44 7.09
CA GLY A 401 3.52 7.74 7.27
C GLY A 401 2.12 7.90 6.68
N LYS A 402 1.78 9.15 6.36
CA LYS A 402 0.43 9.61 6.07
C LYS A 402 -0.29 8.89 4.91
N THR A 403 0.42 8.27 3.99
CA THR A 403 -0.17 7.56 2.86
C THR A 403 -0.47 6.08 3.15
N HIS A 404 0.05 5.54 4.27
CA HIS A 404 -0.06 4.13 4.60
C HIS A 404 -0.86 3.83 5.86
N ASN A 405 -1.21 4.85 6.67
CA ASN A 405 -2.02 4.66 7.87
C ASN A 405 -3.42 4.16 7.52
N GLY A 406 -3.85 3.10 8.19
CA GLY A 406 -5.15 2.46 8.01
C GLY A 406 -6.19 3.01 8.98
N ILE A 407 -6.53 4.29 8.85
CA ILE A 407 -7.31 5.04 9.85
C ILE A 407 -8.69 5.49 9.37
N TYR A 408 -9.09 5.07 8.17
CA TYR A 408 -10.40 5.38 7.59
C TYR A 408 -11.31 4.15 7.46
N ASP A 409 -10.77 2.95 7.60
CA ASP A 409 -11.46 1.70 7.30
C ASP A 409 -12.72 1.49 8.15
N LEU A 410 -12.67 1.71 9.46
CA LEU A 410 -13.87 1.66 10.29
C LEU A 410 -14.94 2.63 9.81
N SER A 411 -14.57 3.87 9.48
CA SER A 411 -15.52 4.91 9.09
C SER A 411 -16.36 4.51 7.87
N PHE A 412 -15.75 3.91 6.83
CA PHE A 412 -16.53 3.50 5.67
C PHE A 412 -17.21 2.13 5.86
N PHE A 413 -16.59 1.13 6.52
CA PHE A 413 -17.24 -0.16 6.77
C PHE A 413 -18.46 -0.04 7.70
N LEU A 414 -18.41 0.87 8.68
CA LEU A 414 -19.55 1.14 9.55
C LEU A 414 -20.72 1.80 8.79
N THR A 415 -20.40 2.65 7.81
CA THR A 415 -21.40 3.34 6.98
C THR A 415 -22.03 2.40 5.94
N ILE A 416 -21.25 1.48 5.34
CA ILE A 416 -21.78 0.58 4.31
C ILE A 416 -22.72 -0.46 4.95
N GLN A 417 -23.93 -0.59 4.39
CA GLN A 417 -24.95 -1.51 4.88
C GLN A 417 -24.50 -2.99 4.76
N ASN A 418 -25.10 -3.89 5.52
CA ASN A 418 -24.94 -5.34 5.52
C ASN A 418 -23.56 -5.87 5.99
N PHE A 419 -22.56 -5.03 6.19
CA PHE A 419 -21.26 -5.47 6.70
C PHE A 419 -21.32 -5.81 8.20
N THR A 420 -20.76 -6.95 8.56
CA THR A 420 -20.36 -7.28 9.94
C THR A 420 -18.88 -6.94 10.10
N VAL A 421 -18.49 -6.28 11.20
CA VAL A 421 -17.12 -5.80 11.44
C VAL A 421 -16.61 -6.27 12.78
N LEU A 422 -15.52 -7.05 12.75
CA LEU A 422 -14.81 -7.56 13.93
C LEU A 422 -13.42 -6.95 14.01
N CYS A 423 -13.02 -6.54 15.21
CA CYS A 423 -11.70 -5.99 15.53
C CYS A 423 -11.07 -6.80 16.67
N PRO A 424 -10.61 -8.03 16.43
CA PRO A 424 -10.01 -8.85 17.47
C PRO A 424 -8.74 -8.19 18.02
N THR A 425 -8.54 -8.29 19.33
CA THR A 425 -7.39 -7.73 20.05
C THR A 425 -6.32 -8.78 20.31
N THR A 426 -6.72 -10.00 20.67
CA THR A 426 -5.79 -11.07 21.03
C THR A 426 -5.58 -12.05 19.89
N ALA A 427 -4.50 -12.85 19.95
CA ALA A 427 -4.31 -13.97 19.02
C ALA A 427 -5.49 -14.93 19.04
N LYS A 428 -5.99 -15.27 20.25
CA LYS A 428 -7.13 -16.15 20.44
C LYS A 428 -8.40 -15.59 19.82
N GLU A 429 -8.71 -14.30 20.06
CA GLU A 429 -9.88 -13.66 19.43
C GLU A 429 -9.79 -13.65 17.90
N LEU A 430 -8.57 -13.49 17.33
CA LEU A 430 -8.37 -13.56 15.88
C LEU A 430 -8.62 -14.97 15.35
N GLU A 431 -8.10 -16.00 16.01
CA GLU A 431 -8.34 -17.40 15.63
C GLU A 431 -9.82 -17.77 15.73
N GLU A 432 -10.52 -17.31 16.79
CA GLU A 432 -11.97 -17.50 16.97
C GLU A 432 -12.78 -16.77 15.90
N ALA A 433 -12.41 -15.53 15.54
CA ALA A 433 -13.04 -14.77 14.45
C ALA A 433 -12.89 -15.47 13.10
N LEU A 434 -11.72 -16.06 12.83
CA LEU A 434 -11.46 -16.84 11.61
C LEU A 434 -12.27 -18.15 11.59
N GLU A 435 -12.34 -18.87 12.70
CA GLU A 435 -13.15 -20.09 12.81
C GLU A 435 -14.64 -19.78 12.56
N LEU A 436 -15.15 -18.74 13.20
CA LEU A 436 -16.52 -18.25 13.00
C LEU A 436 -16.76 -17.84 11.54
N SER A 437 -15.79 -17.22 10.91
CA SER A 437 -15.90 -16.72 9.53
C SER A 437 -16.11 -17.84 8.50
N LYS A 438 -15.64 -19.07 8.78
CA LYS A 438 -15.78 -20.23 7.88
C LYS A 438 -17.25 -20.49 7.52
N ASP A 439 -18.14 -20.42 8.51
CA ASP A 439 -19.56 -20.73 8.34
C ASP A 439 -20.47 -19.49 8.33
N PHE A 440 -19.90 -18.29 8.37
CA PHE A 440 -20.64 -17.05 8.34
C PHE A 440 -21.16 -16.74 6.92
N ASN A 441 -22.48 -16.84 6.72
CA ASN A 441 -23.15 -16.67 5.42
C ASN A 441 -24.24 -15.56 5.43
N SER A 442 -24.34 -14.79 6.52
CA SER A 442 -25.39 -13.75 6.66
C SER A 442 -25.11 -12.48 5.85
N GLY A 443 -23.92 -12.35 5.28
CA GLY A 443 -23.49 -11.20 4.49
C GLY A 443 -21.97 -11.03 4.50
N PRO A 444 -21.45 -9.87 4.11
CA PRO A 444 -20.01 -9.62 4.14
C PRO A 444 -19.48 -9.45 5.57
N LEU A 445 -18.31 -10.04 5.82
CA LEU A 445 -17.63 -10.02 7.11
C LEU A 445 -16.25 -9.38 6.99
N VAL A 446 -15.96 -8.41 7.83
CA VAL A 446 -14.64 -7.77 7.96
C VAL A 446 -13.97 -8.24 9.25
N ILE A 447 -12.75 -8.69 9.17
CA ILE A 447 -11.83 -8.92 10.30
C ILE A 447 -10.68 -7.94 10.15
N ARG A 448 -10.61 -6.97 11.06
CA ARG A 448 -9.64 -5.88 11.05
C ARG A 448 -8.45 -6.24 11.93
N ILE A 449 -7.24 -6.29 11.37
CA ILE A 449 -6.02 -6.64 12.10
C ILE A 449 -4.95 -5.53 12.02
N PRO A 450 -4.26 -5.23 13.12
CA PRO A 450 -3.29 -4.16 13.18
C PRO A 450 -1.88 -4.59 12.73
N ARG A 451 -1.03 -3.61 12.42
CA ARG A 451 0.42 -3.81 12.32
C ARG A 451 1.06 -3.74 13.71
N ASP A 452 0.94 -4.81 14.50
CA ASP A 452 1.53 -4.91 15.83
C ASP A 452 1.95 -6.36 16.14
N SER A 453 2.65 -6.56 17.24
CA SER A 453 2.85 -7.88 17.83
C SER A 453 1.62 -8.34 18.57
N VAL A 454 1.37 -9.65 18.52
CA VAL A 454 0.22 -10.24 19.21
C VAL A 454 0.28 -9.99 20.71
N PHE A 455 -0.91 -9.79 21.26
CA PHE A 455 -1.19 -9.61 22.66
C PHE A 455 -2.16 -10.70 23.12
N ASN A 456 -2.00 -11.19 24.35
CA ASN A 456 -2.88 -12.19 24.93
C ASN A 456 -3.33 -11.75 26.31
N ILE A 457 -4.53 -12.17 26.67
CA ILE A 457 -5.13 -12.03 28.02
C ILE A 457 -5.66 -13.39 28.45
N GLU A 458 -5.74 -13.59 29.75
CA GLU A 458 -6.39 -14.78 30.34
C GLU A 458 -7.91 -14.57 30.29
N ASP A 459 -8.55 -14.98 29.19
CA ASP A 459 -10.00 -14.98 29.02
C ASP A 459 -10.39 -16.14 28.11
N ASP A 460 -11.15 -17.09 28.66
CA ASP A 460 -11.57 -18.30 27.94
C ASP A 460 -12.96 -18.18 27.30
N ARG A 461 -13.67 -17.07 27.50
CA ARG A 461 -14.97 -16.84 26.85
C ARG A 461 -14.78 -16.71 25.34
N PRO A 462 -15.62 -17.38 24.53
CA PRO A 462 -15.52 -17.30 23.07
C PRO A 462 -15.87 -15.89 22.56
N LEU A 463 -15.36 -15.56 21.37
CA LEU A 463 -15.80 -14.39 20.63
C LEU A 463 -17.19 -14.65 20.04
N GLU A 464 -18.12 -13.72 20.27
CA GLU A 464 -19.46 -13.74 19.72
C GLU A 464 -19.77 -12.43 18.98
N ILE A 465 -20.45 -12.55 17.84
CA ILE A 465 -20.90 -11.37 17.07
C ILE A 465 -21.99 -10.63 17.86
N GLY A 466 -21.84 -9.31 18.02
CA GLY A 466 -22.77 -8.47 18.76
C GLY A 466 -22.69 -8.65 20.28
N ARG A 467 -21.58 -9.21 20.79
CA ARG A 467 -21.32 -9.34 22.22
C ARG A 467 -19.94 -8.82 22.59
N TRP A 468 -19.89 -8.11 23.72
CA TRP A 468 -18.66 -7.56 24.29
C TRP A 468 -18.25 -8.31 25.54
N LYS A 469 -16.96 -8.30 25.87
CA LYS A 469 -16.41 -8.99 27.02
C LYS A 469 -15.95 -7.98 28.06
N GLU A 470 -16.48 -8.04 29.28
CA GLU A 470 -15.93 -7.28 30.42
C GLU A 470 -14.63 -7.96 30.89
N ILE A 471 -13.49 -7.29 30.67
CA ILE A 471 -12.15 -7.82 30.99
C ILE A 471 -11.72 -7.43 32.40
N LYS A 472 -12.08 -6.24 32.85
CA LYS A 472 -11.88 -5.77 34.22
C LYS A 472 -13.15 -5.14 34.73
N LYS A 473 -13.50 -5.41 35.98
CA LYS A 473 -14.63 -4.79 36.65
C LYS A 473 -14.15 -3.66 37.55
N GLY A 474 -14.78 -2.53 37.46
CA GLY A 474 -14.57 -1.34 38.28
C GLY A 474 -15.90 -0.65 38.58
N SER A 475 -15.81 0.60 39.05
CA SER A 475 -16.97 1.43 39.35
C SER A 475 -17.03 2.62 38.40
N LYS A 476 -17.87 3.54 38.54
CA LYS A 476 -18.00 4.90 37.96
C LYS A 476 -17.58 5.11 36.48
N ASN A 477 -16.46 4.54 36.03
CA ASN A 477 -15.91 4.78 34.70
C ASN A 477 -16.01 3.52 33.84
N LEU A 478 -16.36 3.67 32.57
CA LEU A 478 -16.43 2.59 31.59
C LEU A 478 -15.50 2.89 30.41
N PHE A 479 -14.58 2.00 30.13
CA PHE A 479 -13.73 2.03 28.92
C PHE A 479 -14.20 0.94 27.94
N ILE A 480 -14.74 1.32 26.81
CA ILE A 480 -15.11 0.42 25.71
C ILE A 480 -14.00 0.52 24.68
N ALA A 481 -13.17 -0.50 24.57
CA ALA A 481 -11.97 -0.48 23.73
C ALA A 481 -12.05 -1.53 22.62
N THR A 482 -11.64 -1.14 21.39
CA THR A 482 -11.57 -2.04 20.25
C THR A 482 -10.16 -2.15 19.69
N GLY A 483 -9.82 -3.34 19.15
CA GLY A 483 -8.50 -3.61 18.59
C GLY A 483 -7.36 -3.32 19.57
N THR A 484 -6.27 -2.74 19.08
CA THR A 484 -5.07 -2.43 19.89
C THR A 484 -5.32 -1.53 21.10
N MET A 485 -6.41 -0.76 21.09
CA MET A 485 -6.72 0.13 22.22
C MET A 485 -7.08 -0.63 23.51
N LEU A 486 -7.55 -1.88 23.41
CA LEU A 486 -7.74 -2.73 24.58
C LEU A 486 -6.40 -3.04 25.27
N LYS A 487 -5.37 -3.41 24.51
CA LYS A 487 -4.02 -3.62 25.03
C LYS A 487 -3.50 -2.37 25.74
N ILE A 488 -3.62 -1.22 25.07
CA ILE A 488 -3.12 0.07 25.57
C ILE A 488 -3.80 0.48 26.88
N ILE A 489 -5.14 0.35 26.98
CA ILE A 489 -5.83 0.73 28.21
C ILE A 489 -5.51 -0.24 29.38
N LEU A 490 -5.30 -1.52 29.09
CA LEU A 490 -4.88 -2.51 30.09
C LEU A 490 -3.46 -2.25 30.58
N GLU A 491 -2.53 -1.76 29.74
CA GLU A 491 -1.18 -1.39 30.13
C GLU A 491 -1.17 -0.25 31.18
N ILE A 492 -2.06 0.73 31.05
CA ILE A 492 -2.14 1.89 31.96
C ILE A 492 -3.18 1.73 33.09
N HIS A 493 -3.94 0.65 33.10
CA HIS A 493 -5.05 0.45 34.08
C HIS A 493 -4.62 0.58 35.55
N LYS A 494 -3.44 0.00 35.90
CA LYS A 494 -2.92 0.10 37.25
C LYS A 494 -2.62 1.54 37.67
N GLU A 495 -2.05 2.31 36.74
CA GLU A 495 -1.72 3.73 37.00
C GLU A 495 -3.00 4.58 37.09
N LEU A 496 -3.98 4.37 36.24
CA LEU A 496 -5.30 5.02 36.33
C LEU A 496 -5.92 4.77 37.72
N LYS A 497 -5.87 3.53 38.22
CA LYS A 497 -6.38 3.18 39.53
C LYS A 497 -5.62 3.88 40.66
N ASN A 498 -4.29 4.00 40.57
CA ASN A 498 -3.46 4.75 41.52
C ASN A 498 -3.84 6.24 41.57
N ARG A 499 -4.31 6.81 40.46
CA ARG A 499 -4.80 8.21 40.35
C ARG A 499 -6.28 8.36 40.73
N GLY A 500 -6.90 7.30 41.27
CA GLY A 500 -8.30 7.31 41.70
C GLY A 500 -9.32 7.10 40.61
N ILE A 501 -8.89 6.69 39.40
CA ILE A 501 -9.76 6.38 38.26
C ILE A 501 -9.97 4.86 38.25
N ASP A 502 -10.96 4.38 39.01
CA ASP A 502 -11.39 2.99 38.97
C ASP A 502 -12.38 2.80 37.83
N ALA A 503 -12.17 1.75 37.00
CA ALA A 503 -12.89 1.62 35.76
C ALA A 503 -13.18 0.16 35.36
N THR A 504 -14.35 -0.05 34.80
CA THR A 504 -14.69 -1.26 34.02
C THR A 504 -14.04 -1.14 32.65
N ILE A 505 -13.38 -2.19 32.18
CA ILE A 505 -12.77 -2.27 30.85
C ILE A 505 -13.45 -3.37 30.05
N VAL A 506 -13.96 -3.01 28.89
CA VAL A 506 -14.70 -3.89 27.97
C VAL A 506 -13.96 -4.05 26.66
N SER A 507 -13.78 -5.28 26.22
CA SER A 507 -13.33 -5.62 24.87
C SER A 507 -14.52 -5.58 23.91
N ALA A 508 -14.50 -4.62 22.98
CA ALA A 508 -15.50 -4.50 21.93
C ALA A 508 -14.92 -5.07 20.61
N ALA A 509 -14.68 -6.38 20.58
CA ALA A 509 -14.20 -7.05 19.38
C ALA A 509 -15.24 -7.06 18.25
N SER A 510 -16.56 -7.12 18.57
CA SER A 510 -17.64 -6.87 17.62
C SER A 510 -17.96 -5.38 17.59
N VAL A 511 -17.65 -4.72 16.46
CA VAL A 511 -17.86 -3.29 16.26
C VAL A 511 -19.18 -3.04 15.52
N LYS A 512 -19.55 -3.95 14.62
CA LYS A 512 -20.84 -3.97 13.91
C LYS A 512 -21.27 -5.42 13.70
N PRO A 513 -22.38 -5.86 14.27
CA PRO A 513 -23.30 -5.08 15.13
C PRO A 513 -22.67 -4.70 16.47
N LEU A 514 -23.24 -3.66 17.09
CA LEU A 514 -22.95 -3.28 18.48
C LEU A 514 -23.49 -4.35 19.46
N ASP A 515 -22.97 -4.40 20.69
CA ASP A 515 -23.64 -5.08 21.78
C ASP A 515 -24.75 -4.20 22.35
N GLU A 516 -25.90 -4.24 21.66
CA GLU A 516 -27.08 -3.46 22.03
C GLU A 516 -27.56 -3.80 23.45
N ASN A 517 -27.47 -5.08 23.82
CA ASN A 517 -27.86 -5.51 25.15
C ASN A 517 -26.99 -4.89 26.25
N TYR A 518 -25.67 -4.81 26.02
CA TYR A 518 -24.75 -4.15 26.95
C TYR A 518 -25.06 -2.65 27.06
N LEU A 519 -25.26 -1.99 25.93
CA LEU A 519 -25.58 -0.56 25.87
C LEU A 519 -26.91 -0.22 26.53
N LEU A 520 -27.96 -1.01 26.36
CA LEU A 520 -29.27 -0.75 26.94
C LEU A 520 -29.31 -0.97 28.46
N ASN A 521 -28.64 -2.02 28.94
CA ASN A 521 -28.82 -2.47 30.34
C ASN A 521 -27.74 -1.94 31.29
N TYR A 522 -26.48 -1.79 30.84
CA TYR A 522 -25.36 -1.52 31.74
C TYR A 522 -24.77 -0.11 31.63
N ILE A 523 -24.89 0.55 30.46
CA ILE A 523 -24.24 1.85 30.24
C ILE A 523 -24.70 2.94 31.23
N LYS A 524 -25.93 2.82 31.74
CA LYS A 524 -26.54 3.77 32.67
C LYS A 524 -25.88 3.79 34.05
N GLU A 525 -25.19 2.70 34.43
CA GLU A 525 -24.52 2.53 35.72
C GLU A 525 -23.25 3.36 35.86
N TYR A 526 -22.70 3.86 34.74
CA TYR A 526 -21.43 4.58 34.72
C TYR A 526 -21.61 6.08 34.60
N ASP A 527 -20.76 6.83 35.32
CA ASP A 527 -20.74 8.29 35.30
C ASP A 527 -20.02 8.82 34.03
N ASN A 528 -18.86 8.22 33.72
CA ASN A 528 -18.03 8.57 32.57
C ASN A 528 -17.86 7.37 31.64
N ILE A 529 -18.09 7.56 30.36
CA ILE A 529 -17.98 6.53 29.33
C ILE A 529 -16.97 6.96 28.30
N PHE A 530 -15.95 6.14 28.11
CA PHE A 530 -14.87 6.36 27.15
C PHE A 530 -14.93 5.28 26.08
N VAL A 531 -14.92 5.69 24.81
CA VAL A 531 -14.80 4.78 23.67
C VAL A 531 -13.44 4.97 23.03
N LEU A 532 -12.66 3.89 22.99
CA LEU A 532 -11.26 3.91 22.55
C LEU A 532 -11.10 3.14 21.25
N GLU A 533 -10.60 3.82 20.22
CA GLU A 533 -10.40 3.25 18.88
C GLU A 533 -9.19 3.88 18.19
N GLU A 534 -8.44 3.09 17.44
CA GLU A 534 -7.33 3.57 16.62
C GLU A 534 -7.84 3.84 15.19
N ASN A 535 -8.62 4.90 15.05
CA ASN A 535 -9.26 5.33 13.81
C ASN A 535 -9.49 6.86 13.86
N TYR A 536 -9.73 7.47 12.70
CA TYR A 536 -10.15 8.88 12.66
C TYR A 536 -11.50 9.06 13.36
N VAL A 537 -11.61 10.09 14.19
CA VAL A 537 -12.75 10.30 15.11
C VAL A 537 -14.10 10.53 14.44
N LYS A 538 -14.12 10.84 13.13
CA LYS A 538 -15.36 11.09 12.39
C LYS A 538 -15.96 9.79 11.84
N ASN A 539 -17.30 9.63 11.96
CA ASN A 539 -18.03 8.44 11.52
C ASN A 539 -17.37 7.13 11.99
N SER A 540 -16.99 7.10 13.25
CA SER A 540 -16.22 6.03 13.88
C SER A 540 -17.08 5.14 14.77
N PHE A 541 -16.50 4.16 15.42
CA PHE A 541 -17.18 3.26 16.36
C PHE A 541 -17.89 4.04 17.49
N ALA A 542 -17.21 5.04 18.06
CA ALA A 542 -17.82 5.90 19.07
C ALA A 542 -19.04 6.66 18.52
N THR A 543 -19.04 7.06 17.25
CA THR A 543 -20.20 7.71 16.61
C THR A 543 -21.38 6.75 16.52
N SER A 544 -21.15 5.49 16.14
CA SER A 544 -22.23 4.48 16.09
C SER A 544 -22.85 4.22 17.46
N ILE A 545 -22.05 4.24 18.53
CA ILE A 545 -22.56 4.15 19.91
C ILE A 545 -23.42 5.39 20.24
N LEU A 546 -22.96 6.59 19.91
CA LEU A 546 -23.71 7.84 20.14
C LEU A 546 -25.07 7.83 19.41
N GLU A 547 -25.10 7.42 18.15
CA GLU A 547 -26.33 7.29 17.35
C GLU A 547 -27.27 6.30 18.00
N PHE A 548 -26.79 5.10 18.35
CA PHE A 548 -27.61 4.08 19.02
C PHE A 548 -28.21 4.56 20.34
N LEU A 549 -27.43 5.23 21.20
CA LEU A 549 -27.92 5.74 22.47
C LEU A 549 -28.96 6.85 22.27
N ASN A 550 -28.74 7.76 21.31
CA ASN A 550 -29.70 8.80 20.98
C ASN A 550 -31.04 8.22 20.50
N ASP A 551 -31.00 7.25 19.59
CA ASP A 551 -32.18 6.59 19.02
C ASP A 551 -33.00 5.83 20.09
N ASN A 552 -32.35 5.37 21.15
CA ASN A 552 -32.98 4.72 22.29
C ASN A 552 -33.27 5.67 23.47
N GLY A 553 -33.17 6.98 23.30
CA GLY A 553 -33.47 7.99 24.31
C GLY A 553 -32.53 7.94 25.54
N ILE A 554 -31.32 7.41 25.39
CA ILE A 554 -30.33 7.31 26.47
C ILE A 554 -29.40 8.51 26.38
N ASN A 555 -29.57 9.46 27.30
CA ASN A 555 -28.74 10.65 27.38
C ASN A 555 -27.48 10.38 28.24
N LYS A 556 -26.38 10.02 27.60
CA LYS A 556 -25.05 9.82 28.24
C LYS A 556 -23.97 10.54 27.44
N LEU A 557 -23.06 11.18 28.16
CA LEU A 557 -21.87 11.79 27.56
C LEU A 557 -20.84 10.70 27.23
N ILE A 558 -20.47 10.62 25.95
CA ILE A 558 -19.43 9.72 25.48
C ILE A 558 -18.16 10.50 25.18
N HIS A 559 -17.10 10.17 25.87
CA HIS A 559 -15.76 10.68 25.61
C HIS A 559 -15.08 9.83 24.53
N ARG A 560 -14.79 10.43 23.38
CA ARG A 560 -14.18 9.75 22.26
C ARG A 560 -12.67 9.84 22.33
N ILE A 561 -12.00 8.72 22.50
CA ILE A 561 -10.53 8.59 22.47
C ILE A 561 -10.16 7.93 21.14
N ALA A 562 -9.88 8.75 20.16
CA ALA A 562 -9.58 8.39 18.77
C ALA A 562 -8.59 9.40 18.20
N LEU A 563 -8.19 9.22 16.93
CA LEU A 563 -7.32 10.15 16.22
C LEU A 563 -8.08 11.43 15.86
N ASP A 564 -7.62 12.55 16.37
CA ASP A 564 -8.21 13.87 16.06
C ASP A 564 -7.80 14.37 14.66
N SER A 565 -6.66 13.91 14.13
CA SER A 565 -6.18 14.17 12.79
C SER A 565 -6.28 12.93 11.90
N ALA A 566 -6.61 13.15 10.63
CA ALA A 566 -6.55 12.12 9.59
C ALA A 566 -5.25 12.18 8.76
N ILE A 567 -4.32 13.05 9.12
CA ILE A 567 -3.02 13.19 8.47
C ILE A 567 -1.94 12.95 9.53
N ILE A 568 -1.64 11.67 9.76
CA ILE A 568 -0.63 11.25 10.73
C ILE A 568 0.72 11.15 10.02
N PRO A 569 1.77 11.84 10.51
CA PRO A 569 3.09 11.83 9.88
C PRO A 569 3.78 10.45 9.98
N HIS A 570 4.97 10.34 9.42
CA HIS A 570 5.85 9.18 9.59
C HIS A 570 6.63 9.25 10.89
N GLY A 571 6.98 8.10 11.44
CA GLY A 571 7.72 7.94 12.69
C GLY A 571 7.52 6.56 13.29
N LYS A 572 8.08 6.27 14.45
CA LYS A 572 7.78 5.03 15.16
C LYS A 572 6.34 5.03 15.64
N ARG A 573 5.64 3.91 15.48
CA ARG A 573 4.22 3.78 15.84
C ARG A 573 3.94 4.25 17.28
N ASP A 574 4.76 3.86 18.23
CA ASP A 574 4.59 4.22 19.64
C ASP A 574 4.74 5.73 19.91
N GLU A 575 5.67 6.39 19.22
CA GLU A 575 5.85 7.84 19.29
C GLU A 575 4.61 8.57 18.75
N LEU A 576 4.09 8.10 17.60
CA LEU A 576 2.89 8.68 16.98
C LEU A 576 1.64 8.48 17.82
N LEU A 577 1.46 7.29 18.44
CA LEU A 577 0.36 7.05 19.37
C LEU A 577 0.42 7.95 20.59
N ALA A 578 1.62 8.21 21.14
CA ALA A 578 1.78 9.11 22.26
C ALA A 578 1.52 10.59 21.87
N GLU A 579 1.96 11.03 20.69
CA GLU A 579 1.67 12.37 20.14
C GLU A 579 0.17 12.59 19.91
N GLU A 580 -0.53 11.57 19.42
CA GLU A 580 -1.99 11.59 19.22
C GLU A 580 -2.77 11.37 20.55
N ARG A 581 -2.05 11.31 21.68
CA ARG A 581 -2.61 11.10 23.02
C ARG A 581 -3.43 9.82 23.16
N LEU A 582 -2.96 8.75 22.50
CA LEU A 582 -3.56 7.41 22.52
C LEU A 582 -2.72 6.39 23.28
N LYS A 583 -1.56 6.75 23.83
CA LYS A 583 -0.68 5.82 24.55
C LYS A 583 0.05 6.49 25.72
N GLY A 584 0.34 5.70 26.77
CA GLY A 584 1.18 6.11 27.91
C GLY A 584 0.62 7.26 28.72
N GLU A 585 1.51 8.12 29.20
CA GLU A 585 1.15 9.26 30.06
C GLU A 585 0.19 10.25 29.38
N SER A 586 0.40 10.53 28.09
CA SER A 586 -0.44 11.47 27.34
C SER A 586 -1.91 11.00 27.21
N LEU A 587 -2.14 9.68 27.18
CA LEU A 587 -3.48 9.10 27.24
C LEU A 587 -4.09 9.26 28.63
N ILE A 588 -3.31 9.05 29.69
CA ILE A 588 -3.77 9.24 31.07
C ILE A 588 -4.21 10.70 31.27
N GLU A 589 -3.37 11.66 30.88
CA GLU A 589 -3.70 13.09 30.93
C GLU A 589 -4.98 13.42 30.14
N ARG A 590 -5.16 12.83 28.95
CA ARG A 590 -6.38 13.01 28.14
C ARG A 590 -7.62 12.50 28.87
N ILE A 591 -7.53 11.37 29.56
CA ILE A 591 -8.62 10.81 30.38
C ILE A 591 -8.92 11.71 31.59
N GLU A 592 -7.88 12.16 32.29
CA GLU A 592 -8.03 13.09 33.46
C GLU A 592 -8.70 14.41 33.05
N GLU A 593 -8.33 14.99 31.90
CA GLU A 593 -8.95 16.19 31.35
C GLU A 593 -10.47 16.02 31.11
N PHE A 594 -10.91 14.85 30.68
CA PHE A 594 -12.33 14.56 30.49
C PHE A 594 -13.07 14.41 31.84
N ILE A 595 -12.44 13.81 32.84
CA ILE A 595 -13.06 13.56 34.16
C ILE A 595 -13.07 14.81 35.02
N TYR A 596 -11.95 15.53 35.10
CA TYR A 596 -11.74 16.62 36.03
C TYR A 596 -11.78 18.02 35.41
N GLY A 597 -11.89 18.09 34.09
CA GLY A 597 -11.73 19.31 33.31
C GLY A 597 -10.26 19.66 33.05
N ARG A 598 -10.00 20.48 32.05
CA ARG A 598 -8.64 20.94 31.74
C ARG A 598 -8.08 21.68 32.98
N LYS A 599 -6.96 21.21 33.49
CA LYS A 599 -6.18 22.03 34.41
C LYS A 599 -5.82 23.33 33.67
N LYS A 600 -6.31 24.47 34.18
CA LYS A 600 -5.99 25.80 33.64
C LYS A 600 -4.50 26.12 33.81
#